data_0fc0d675acd12f16702aeb4f4babf55d
#
_entry.id   0fc0d675acd12f16702aeb4f4babf55d
#
_cell.length_a   1.000
_cell.length_b   1.000
_cell.length_c   1.000
_cell.angle_alpha   90.00
_cell.angle_beta   90.00
_cell.angle_gamma   90.00
#
_symmetry.space_group_name_H-M   'P 1'
#
loop_
_entity.id
_entity.type
_entity.pdbx_description
1 polymer ?
#
loop_
_entity_poly.entity_id
_entity_poly.type
_entity_poly.pdbx_seq_one_letter_code
_entity_poly.pdbx_strand_id
1 'polypeptide(L)'
;MEETAPSVETYEAAMVLSGVGDALGYRAGRWEYCTSGPQIHAELAELGGLAAISLEPPEWPVSDDTVLHLATAEGLATGLEGEPLLQELARRYVAAMGDMEGRKPGPSSILGTSQLRPGEPEGYRIPFNPRGTGCGAAMRSLAIGLRYPHASELPTLIRVSIESGRMTHHHPTGYLGALAVALFGALGARGEPPERWGAELLRVLPLAWDYVEGTGVAVEDNAAAWPFFGEAWHRYLDSRGLLEGRGPPRVPPLPSPAERDTEYLGWALEGWPGRSGHDAPMVALEALLAAGGSWEELCARAVLHGGDSDSTGTIAAGCWGLRAGLASIPPGLHRGLEHRGRLSDAARQLHALAWGGH
;
A
#
# COMPACT_ATOMS: atom_id res chain seq x y z
N MET A 1 -14.75 -18.43 -15.29
CA MET A 1 -13.39 -18.43 -15.89
C MET A 1 -12.43 -18.84 -14.80
N GLU A 2 -11.62 -19.83 -15.10
CA GLU A 2 -10.58 -20.28 -14.18
C GLU A 2 -9.50 -19.19 -14.10
N GLU A 3 -9.14 -18.79 -12.89
CA GLU A 3 -8.12 -17.77 -12.66
C GLU A 3 -6.75 -18.36 -12.98
N THR A 4 -5.96 -17.67 -13.81
CA THR A 4 -4.61 -18.11 -14.15
C THR A 4 -3.64 -17.70 -13.06
N ALA A 5 -2.92 -18.68 -12.50
CA ALA A 5 -1.92 -18.40 -11.47
C ALA A 5 -0.76 -17.58 -12.05
N PRO A 6 -0.36 -16.49 -11.39
CA PRO A 6 0.90 -15.82 -11.70
C PRO A 6 2.08 -16.71 -11.31
N SER A 7 3.25 -16.42 -11.87
CA SER A 7 4.48 -17.12 -11.47
C SER A 7 4.92 -16.69 -10.07
N VAL A 8 5.76 -17.51 -9.42
CA VAL A 8 6.36 -17.15 -8.14
C VAL A 8 7.23 -15.89 -8.28
N GLU A 9 7.90 -15.71 -9.41
CA GLU A 9 8.72 -14.54 -9.72
C GLU A 9 7.89 -13.25 -9.77
N THR A 10 6.63 -13.33 -10.18
CA THR A 10 5.70 -12.19 -10.13
C THR A 10 5.45 -11.73 -8.70
N TYR A 11 5.26 -12.68 -7.78
CA TYR A 11 5.10 -12.35 -6.36
C TYR A 11 6.40 -11.79 -5.75
N GLU A 12 7.54 -12.36 -6.12
CA GLU A 12 8.84 -11.85 -5.67
C GLU A 12 9.04 -10.40 -6.15
N ALA A 13 8.70 -10.12 -7.41
CA ALA A 13 8.78 -8.76 -7.94
C ALA A 13 7.88 -7.80 -7.17
N ALA A 14 6.64 -8.19 -6.85
CA ALA A 14 5.73 -7.35 -6.07
C ALA A 14 6.32 -6.97 -4.71
N MET A 15 6.82 -7.96 -3.97
CA MET A 15 7.35 -7.75 -2.63
C MET A 15 8.68 -6.99 -2.64
N VAL A 16 9.60 -7.35 -3.53
CA VAL A 16 10.89 -6.67 -3.63
C VAL A 16 10.71 -5.22 -4.10
N LEU A 17 9.88 -5.00 -5.13
CA LEU A 17 9.65 -3.66 -5.65
C LEU A 17 8.91 -2.75 -4.67
N SER A 18 8.05 -3.30 -3.81
CA SER A 18 7.45 -2.51 -2.73
C SER A 18 8.54 -1.92 -1.81
N GLY A 19 9.55 -2.71 -1.48
CA GLY A 19 10.72 -2.23 -0.72
C GLY A 19 11.56 -1.22 -1.48
N VAL A 20 11.71 -1.40 -2.79
CA VAL A 20 12.41 -0.43 -3.65
C VAL A 20 11.68 0.91 -3.65
N GLY A 21 10.38 0.91 -3.84
CA GLY A 21 9.56 2.13 -3.82
C GLY A 21 9.67 2.86 -2.49
N ASP A 22 9.68 2.11 -1.39
CA ASP A 22 9.87 2.66 -0.05
C ASP A 22 11.25 3.31 0.11
N ALA A 23 12.32 2.56 -0.09
CA ALA A 23 13.67 3.05 0.14
C ALA A 23 14.01 4.24 -0.76
N LEU A 24 13.56 4.20 -2.01
CA LEU A 24 13.79 5.28 -2.98
C LEU A 24 13.01 6.55 -2.59
N GLY A 25 11.72 6.41 -2.30
CA GLY A 25 10.88 7.56 -1.92
C GLY A 25 11.24 8.13 -0.55
N TYR A 26 11.75 7.33 0.34
CA TYR A 26 12.17 7.73 1.67
C TYR A 26 13.51 8.48 1.65
N ARG A 27 14.52 7.94 1.02
CA ARG A 27 15.89 8.45 1.01
C ARG A 27 16.35 8.90 2.41
N ALA A 28 16.24 8.02 3.39
CA ALA A 28 16.59 8.31 4.79
C ALA A 28 15.89 9.57 5.35
N GLY A 29 14.68 9.84 4.92
CA GLY A 29 13.86 11.01 5.30
C GLY A 29 14.06 12.24 4.43
N ARG A 30 15.07 12.27 3.57
CA ARG A 30 15.36 13.46 2.75
C ARG A 30 14.28 13.75 1.72
N TRP A 31 13.74 12.72 1.08
CA TRP A 31 12.71 12.89 0.06
C TRP A 31 11.29 12.79 0.61
N GLU A 32 11.05 11.93 1.61
CA GLU A 32 9.73 11.86 2.26
C GLU A 32 9.29 13.21 2.82
N TYR A 33 10.21 13.95 3.41
CA TYR A 33 9.91 15.26 4.02
C TYR A 33 10.20 16.46 3.11
N CYS A 34 10.57 16.22 1.85
CA CYS A 34 10.71 17.28 0.86
C CYS A 34 9.35 17.55 0.22
N THR A 35 8.87 18.78 0.32
CA THR A 35 7.55 19.20 -0.22
C THR A 35 7.60 19.68 -1.67
N SER A 36 8.74 19.50 -2.35
CA SER A 36 8.97 19.99 -3.71
C SER A 36 9.40 18.86 -4.64
N GLY A 37 8.49 18.44 -5.52
CA GLY A 37 8.81 17.50 -6.60
C GLY A 37 9.93 18.02 -7.50
N PRO A 38 9.93 19.29 -7.93
CA PRO A 38 11.03 19.87 -8.71
C PRO A 38 12.40 19.72 -8.03
N GLN A 39 12.48 19.93 -6.72
CA GLN A 39 13.72 19.76 -5.98
C GLN A 39 14.17 18.30 -5.97
N ILE A 40 13.27 17.36 -5.75
CA ILE A 40 13.58 15.93 -5.76
C ILE A 40 14.13 15.52 -7.13
N HIS A 41 13.50 15.94 -8.21
CA HIS A 41 13.95 15.65 -9.56
C HIS A 41 15.31 16.28 -9.88
N ALA A 42 15.59 17.48 -9.39
CA ALA A 42 16.90 18.11 -9.55
C ALA A 42 17.99 17.32 -8.82
N GLU A 43 17.70 16.88 -7.58
CA GLU A 43 18.65 16.06 -6.80
C GLU A 43 18.86 14.69 -7.46
N LEU A 44 17.83 14.09 -8.04
CA LEU A 44 17.97 12.84 -8.79
C LEU A 44 18.88 13.02 -10.00
N ALA A 45 18.73 14.13 -10.73
CA ALA A 45 19.60 14.44 -11.87
C ALA A 45 21.06 14.58 -11.44
N GLU A 46 21.32 15.20 -10.29
CA GLU A 46 22.69 15.31 -9.71
C GLU A 46 23.27 13.94 -9.36
N LEU A 47 22.43 12.98 -8.96
CA LEU A 47 22.84 11.60 -8.70
C LEU A 47 23.11 10.80 -9.98
N GLY A 48 22.77 11.32 -11.14
CA GLY A 48 22.93 10.64 -12.43
C GLY A 48 21.71 9.88 -12.91
N GLY A 49 20.56 10.06 -12.29
CA GLY A 49 19.32 9.40 -12.63
C GLY A 49 19.10 8.05 -11.90
N LEU A 50 17.96 7.43 -12.12
CA LEU A 50 17.58 6.19 -11.44
C LEU A 50 18.57 5.05 -11.68
N ALA A 51 19.11 4.93 -12.89
CA ALA A 51 20.03 3.86 -13.26
C ALA A 51 21.40 3.96 -12.55
N ALA A 52 21.76 5.15 -12.04
CA ALA A 52 23.02 5.38 -11.35
C ALA A 52 22.96 5.10 -9.84
N ILE A 53 21.77 4.83 -9.29
CA ILE A 53 21.58 4.62 -7.85
C ILE A 53 21.90 3.17 -7.50
N SER A 54 22.73 2.96 -6.47
CA SER A 54 22.84 1.69 -5.75
C SER A 54 22.01 1.81 -4.47
N LEU A 55 20.81 1.25 -4.50
CA LEU A 55 19.81 1.39 -3.44
C LEU A 55 20.11 0.43 -2.30
N GLU A 56 21.00 0.83 -1.39
CA GLU A 56 21.45 -0.02 -0.30
C GLU A 56 21.72 0.78 0.99
N PRO A 57 21.64 0.13 2.18
CA PRO A 57 22.04 0.78 3.42
C PRO A 57 23.56 1.11 3.40
N PRO A 58 23.98 2.11 4.18
CA PRO A 58 23.19 2.94 5.10
C PRO A 58 22.53 4.18 4.45
N GLU A 59 22.82 4.47 3.20
CA GLU A 59 22.33 5.68 2.52
C GLU A 59 20.87 5.60 2.12
N TRP A 60 20.39 4.40 1.78
CA TRP A 60 19.04 4.14 1.31
C TRP A 60 18.35 3.07 2.14
N PRO A 61 18.07 3.33 3.45
CA PRO A 61 17.37 2.36 4.26
C PRO A 61 15.90 2.30 3.85
N VAL A 62 15.24 1.18 4.16
CA VAL A 62 13.78 1.14 4.13
C VAL A 62 13.21 1.89 5.34
N SER A 63 11.98 2.40 5.23
CA SER A 63 11.29 3.08 6.30
C SER A 63 10.45 2.11 7.13
N ASP A 64 9.61 2.67 8.03
CA ASP A 64 8.57 1.94 8.74
C ASP A 64 7.62 1.19 7.80
N ASP A 65 7.42 1.71 6.60
CA ASP A 65 6.55 1.10 5.59
C ASP A 65 6.94 -0.35 5.32
N THR A 66 8.20 -0.59 4.97
CA THR A 66 8.68 -1.95 4.68
C THR A 66 8.72 -2.82 5.93
N VAL A 67 9.11 -2.28 7.08
CA VAL A 67 9.14 -3.04 8.34
C VAL A 67 7.73 -3.56 8.69
N LEU A 68 6.70 -2.71 8.60
CA LEU A 68 5.33 -3.10 8.88
C LEU A 68 4.73 -3.98 7.76
N HIS A 69 5.10 -3.71 6.51
CA HIS A 69 4.70 -4.53 5.37
C HIS A 69 5.25 -5.96 5.51
N LEU A 70 6.51 -6.11 5.90
CA LEU A 70 7.10 -7.42 6.22
C LEU A 70 6.41 -8.11 7.39
N ALA A 71 6.07 -7.37 8.44
CA ALA A 71 5.32 -7.91 9.57
C ALA A 71 3.98 -8.52 9.11
N THR A 72 3.27 -7.81 8.22
CA THR A 72 2.02 -8.31 7.62
C THR A 72 2.29 -9.56 6.79
N ALA A 73 3.24 -9.50 5.87
CA ALA A 73 3.53 -10.59 4.95
C ALA A 73 4.00 -11.86 5.68
N GLU A 74 4.91 -11.71 6.64
CA GLU A 74 5.43 -12.85 7.39
C GLU A 74 4.37 -13.44 8.33
N GLY A 75 3.46 -12.61 8.87
CA GLY A 75 2.31 -13.10 9.63
C GLY A 75 1.35 -13.92 8.77
N LEU A 76 1.05 -13.44 7.57
CA LEU A 76 0.22 -14.18 6.60
C LEU A 76 0.89 -15.47 6.12
N ALA A 77 2.22 -15.45 5.98
CA ALA A 77 3.00 -16.59 5.53
C ALA A 77 3.01 -17.77 6.52
N THR A 78 2.58 -17.56 7.75
CA THR A 78 2.39 -18.65 8.72
C THR A 78 1.30 -19.64 8.31
N GLY A 79 0.39 -19.24 7.44
CA GLY A 79 -0.78 -20.02 7.07
C GLY A 79 -1.90 -20.01 8.11
N LEU A 80 -1.75 -19.30 9.21
CA LEU A 80 -2.81 -19.12 10.20
C LEU A 80 -4.00 -18.40 9.57
N GLU A 81 -5.18 -18.65 10.11
CA GLU A 81 -6.44 -18.03 9.66
C GLU A 81 -7.29 -17.62 10.87
N GLY A 82 -8.32 -16.80 10.63
CA GLY A 82 -9.26 -16.39 11.67
C GLY A 82 -8.62 -15.63 12.82
N GLU A 83 -9.13 -15.86 14.03
CA GLU A 83 -8.62 -15.21 15.26
C GLU A 83 -7.12 -15.44 15.49
N PRO A 84 -6.58 -16.67 15.32
CA PRO A 84 -5.14 -16.90 15.45
C PRO A 84 -4.29 -16.03 14.52
N LEU A 85 -4.74 -15.78 13.30
CA LEU A 85 -4.06 -14.87 12.37
C LEU A 85 -4.08 -13.43 12.90
N LEU A 86 -5.22 -12.95 13.36
CA LEU A 86 -5.33 -11.59 13.87
C LEU A 86 -4.44 -11.37 15.10
N GLN A 87 -4.38 -12.34 16.00
CA GLN A 87 -3.47 -12.30 17.16
C GLN A 87 -2.01 -12.29 16.72
N GLU A 88 -1.66 -13.09 15.71
CA GLU A 88 -0.29 -13.14 15.18
C GLU A 88 0.11 -11.81 14.52
N LEU A 89 -0.78 -11.21 13.72
CA LEU A 89 -0.52 -9.90 13.11
C LEU A 89 -0.32 -8.82 14.18
N ALA A 90 -1.17 -8.80 15.20
CA ALA A 90 -1.03 -7.87 16.32
C ALA A 90 0.33 -8.02 17.03
N ARG A 91 0.73 -9.26 17.30
CA ARG A 91 2.03 -9.55 17.92
C ARG A 91 3.18 -9.05 17.06
N ARG A 92 3.12 -9.27 15.76
CA ARG A 92 4.17 -8.84 14.83
C ARG A 92 4.23 -7.34 14.69
N TYR A 93 3.10 -6.64 14.70
CA TYR A 93 3.10 -5.17 14.65
C TYR A 93 3.71 -4.58 15.93
N VAL A 94 3.40 -5.15 17.09
CA VAL A 94 4.04 -4.73 18.35
C VAL A 94 5.55 -4.96 18.30
N ALA A 95 5.98 -6.14 17.86
CA ALA A 95 7.40 -6.47 17.74
C ALA A 95 8.13 -5.57 16.73
N ALA A 96 7.47 -5.23 15.63
CA ALA A 96 8.04 -4.37 14.59
C ALA A 96 8.43 -2.98 15.11
N MET A 97 7.75 -2.49 16.13
CA MET A 97 8.07 -1.19 16.74
C MET A 97 9.45 -1.17 17.42
N GLY A 98 10.05 -2.33 17.65
CA GLY A 98 11.44 -2.45 18.12
C GLY A 98 12.49 -2.18 17.05
N ASP A 99 12.11 -2.07 15.76
CA ASP A 99 13.01 -1.81 14.63
C ASP A 99 12.61 -0.51 13.91
N MET A 100 12.40 0.54 14.68
CA MET A 100 11.92 1.83 14.13
C MET A 100 12.90 2.98 14.26
N GLU A 101 14.06 2.77 14.85
CA GLU A 101 15.09 3.81 14.97
C GLU A 101 15.50 4.27 13.56
N GLY A 102 15.36 5.58 13.31
CA GLY A 102 15.68 6.19 12.02
C GLY A 102 14.68 5.91 10.90
N ARG A 103 13.54 5.25 11.17
CA ARG A 103 12.56 4.87 10.14
C ARG A 103 11.27 5.68 10.14
N LYS A 104 11.07 6.55 11.12
CA LYS A 104 9.99 7.55 11.15
C LYS A 104 8.56 6.98 11.15
N PRO A 105 8.18 6.08 12.08
CA PRO A 105 6.81 5.61 12.16
C PRO A 105 5.82 6.73 12.47
N GLY A 106 4.60 6.62 11.92
CA GLY A 106 3.55 7.62 12.13
C GLY A 106 2.95 7.59 13.53
N PRO A 107 2.31 8.70 13.97
CA PRO A 107 1.71 8.80 15.32
C PRO A 107 0.65 7.73 15.58
N SER A 108 -0.21 7.42 14.61
CA SER A 108 -1.26 6.40 14.78
C SER A 108 -0.68 4.99 14.88
N SER A 109 0.42 4.71 14.20
CA SER A 109 1.11 3.42 14.33
C SER A 109 1.70 3.26 15.74
N ILE A 110 2.34 4.30 16.25
CA ILE A 110 2.92 4.31 17.61
C ILE A 110 1.82 4.16 18.66
N LEU A 111 0.77 4.97 18.58
CA LEU A 111 -0.35 4.91 19.52
C LEU A 111 -1.07 3.55 19.44
N GLY A 112 -1.43 3.12 18.23
CA GLY A 112 -2.18 1.89 18.03
C GLY A 112 -1.45 0.67 18.56
N THR A 113 -0.18 0.49 18.20
CA THR A 113 0.60 -0.65 18.69
C THR A 113 0.78 -0.63 20.21
N SER A 114 0.82 0.55 20.83
CA SER A 114 0.88 0.67 22.28
C SER A 114 -0.40 0.20 22.98
N GLN A 115 -1.52 0.18 22.27
CA GLN A 115 -2.83 -0.23 22.78
C GLN A 115 -3.14 -1.71 22.50
N LEU A 116 -2.42 -2.35 21.60
CA LEU A 116 -2.60 -3.78 21.31
C LEU A 116 -2.18 -4.64 22.51
N ARG A 117 -2.92 -5.73 22.72
CA ARG A 117 -2.67 -6.71 23.81
C ARG A 117 -2.72 -8.13 23.23
N PRO A 118 -1.71 -8.51 22.40
CA PRO A 118 -1.68 -9.83 21.77
C PRO A 118 -1.73 -10.93 22.82
N GLY A 119 -2.50 -11.97 22.56
CA GLY A 119 -2.71 -13.08 23.49
C GLY A 119 -3.90 -12.91 24.42
N GLU A 120 -4.41 -11.70 24.61
CA GLU A 120 -5.66 -11.46 25.34
C GLU A 120 -6.87 -11.60 24.42
N PRO A 121 -8.07 -11.97 24.92
CA PRO A 121 -9.29 -11.99 24.11
C PRO A 121 -9.52 -10.62 23.46
N GLU A 122 -9.71 -10.62 22.13
CA GLU A 122 -9.84 -9.40 21.31
C GLU A 122 -8.70 -8.39 21.49
N GLY A 123 -7.52 -8.84 21.90
CA GLY A 123 -6.35 -7.98 22.15
C GLY A 123 -5.79 -7.31 20.90
N TYR A 124 -6.26 -7.70 19.73
CA TYR A 124 -5.95 -7.04 18.45
C TYR A 124 -6.84 -5.82 18.15
N ARG A 125 -7.82 -5.50 19.01
CA ARG A 125 -8.72 -4.36 18.84
C ARG A 125 -8.30 -3.18 19.70
N ILE A 126 -8.34 -1.99 19.11
CA ILE A 126 -8.06 -0.73 19.77
C ILE A 126 -9.26 0.21 19.64
N PRO A 127 -9.36 1.26 20.48
CA PRO A 127 -10.46 2.23 20.37
C PRO A 127 -10.45 2.96 19.02
N PHE A 128 -11.62 3.48 18.63
CA PHE A 128 -11.73 4.40 17.52
C PHE A 128 -10.80 5.60 17.73
N ASN A 129 -10.13 6.02 16.66
CA ASN A 129 -9.20 7.14 16.69
C ASN A 129 -9.63 8.20 15.65
N PRO A 130 -10.16 9.35 16.09
CA PRO A 130 -10.56 10.41 15.15
C PRO A 130 -9.43 10.90 14.24
N ARG A 131 -8.18 10.69 14.63
CA ARG A 131 -6.97 11.04 13.86
C ARG A 131 -6.36 9.87 13.11
N GLY A 132 -7.01 8.72 13.11
CA GLY A 132 -6.53 7.50 12.45
C GLY A 132 -6.72 7.49 10.94
N THR A 133 -6.62 8.65 10.28
CA THR A 133 -6.86 8.81 8.84
C THR A 133 -5.63 8.59 7.97
N GLY A 134 -4.46 8.37 8.56
CA GLY A 134 -3.20 8.23 7.85
C GLY A 134 -3.10 6.96 7.00
N CYS A 135 -2.06 6.90 6.18
CA CYS A 135 -1.82 5.81 5.23
C CYS A 135 -1.11 4.59 5.82
N GLY A 136 -0.83 4.58 7.14
CA GLY A 136 -0.03 3.51 7.76
C GLY A 136 -0.64 2.11 7.66
N ALA A 137 -1.94 1.99 7.51
CA ALA A 137 -2.60 0.73 7.22
C ALA A 137 -2.54 0.38 5.72
N ALA A 138 -2.67 1.37 4.84
CA ALA A 138 -2.62 1.17 3.38
C ALA A 138 -1.24 0.68 2.93
N MET A 139 -0.17 1.32 3.38
CA MET A 139 1.20 1.04 2.96
C MET A 139 1.67 -0.40 3.24
N ARG A 140 1.03 -1.10 4.16
CA ARG A 140 1.45 -2.44 4.64
C ARG A 140 0.52 -3.58 4.20
N SER A 141 -0.42 -3.34 3.29
CA SER A 141 -1.53 -4.28 3.03
C SER A 141 -1.48 -5.00 1.69
N LEU A 142 -0.50 -4.74 0.82
CA LEU A 142 -0.38 -5.43 -0.47
C LEU A 142 -0.35 -6.95 -0.31
N ALA A 143 0.39 -7.45 0.67
CA ALA A 143 0.54 -8.87 0.94
C ALA A 143 -0.79 -9.58 1.24
N ILE A 144 -1.78 -8.86 1.77
CA ILE A 144 -3.11 -9.44 2.03
C ILE A 144 -3.77 -9.84 0.71
N GLY A 145 -3.66 -9.02 -0.32
CA GLY A 145 -4.14 -9.35 -1.66
C GLY A 145 -3.36 -10.50 -2.30
N LEU A 146 -2.07 -10.60 -2.04
CA LEU A 146 -1.25 -11.71 -2.50
C LEU A 146 -1.63 -13.03 -1.81
N ARG A 147 -1.99 -12.97 -0.54
CA ARG A 147 -2.44 -14.15 0.24
C ARG A 147 -3.84 -14.62 -0.15
N TYR A 148 -4.73 -13.68 -0.43
CA TYR A 148 -6.14 -13.93 -0.77
C TYR A 148 -6.49 -13.35 -2.14
N PRO A 149 -5.86 -13.84 -3.23
CA PRO A 149 -6.03 -13.24 -4.56
C PRO A 149 -7.32 -13.64 -5.26
N HIS A 150 -7.94 -14.76 -4.87
CA HIS A 150 -9.09 -15.31 -5.57
C HIS A 150 -10.37 -14.48 -5.33
N ALA A 151 -11.17 -14.31 -6.37
CA ALA A 151 -12.45 -13.61 -6.24
C ALA A 151 -13.36 -14.22 -5.17
N SER A 152 -13.31 -15.54 -5.01
CA SER A 152 -14.06 -16.27 -3.98
C SER A 152 -13.59 -15.98 -2.55
N GLU A 153 -12.39 -15.41 -2.38
CA GLU A 153 -11.82 -15.09 -1.07
C GLU A 153 -12.10 -13.64 -0.65
N LEU A 154 -12.90 -12.91 -1.40
CA LEU A 154 -13.21 -11.50 -1.09
C LEU A 154 -13.67 -11.27 0.35
N PRO A 155 -14.56 -12.09 0.94
CA PRO A 155 -14.96 -11.90 2.34
C PRO A 155 -13.77 -11.98 3.32
N THR A 156 -12.84 -12.90 3.10
CA THR A 156 -11.63 -13.02 3.92
C THR A 156 -10.69 -11.84 3.72
N LEU A 157 -10.52 -11.39 2.48
CA LEU A 157 -9.70 -10.21 2.16
C LEU A 157 -10.27 -8.97 2.88
N ILE A 158 -11.57 -8.77 2.85
CA ILE A 158 -12.24 -7.66 3.55
C ILE A 158 -11.97 -7.74 5.05
N ARG A 159 -12.18 -8.91 5.65
CA ARG A 159 -11.97 -9.11 7.09
C ARG A 159 -10.53 -8.84 7.49
N VAL A 160 -9.58 -9.46 6.83
CA VAL A 160 -8.16 -9.36 7.22
C VAL A 160 -7.63 -7.94 7.00
N SER A 161 -7.98 -7.29 5.88
CA SER A 161 -7.51 -5.93 5.61
C SER A 161 -8.11 -4.91 6.59
N ILE A 162 -9.39 -5.00 6.90
CA ILE A 162 -10.04 -4.09 7.84
C ILE A 162 -9.54 -4.34 9.26
N GLU A 163 -9.51 -5.59 9.72
CA GLU A 163 -9.06 -5.89 11.09
C GLU A 163 -7.59 -5.55 11.30
N SER A 164 -6.71 -5.91 10.37
CA SER A 164 -5.29 -5.53 10.48
C SER A 164 -5.10 -4.01 10.36
N GLY A 165 -5.87 -3.36 9.51
CA GLY A 165 -5.82 -1.90 9.34
C GLY A 165 -6.20 -1.17 10.61
N ARG A 166 -7.29 -1.57 11.25
CA ARG A 166 -7.77 -0.91 12.48
C ARG A 166 -7.01 -1.32 13.75
N MET A 167 -6.02 -2.19 13.64
CA MET A 167 -5.04 -2.41 14.72
C MET A 167 -4.20 -1.17 15.02
N THR A 168 -4.07 -0.25 14.07
CA THR A 168 -3.34 1.01 14.25
C THR A 168 -4.14 2.23 13.81
N HIS A 169 -4.95 2.10 12.76
CA HIS A 169 -5.73 3.18 12.14
C HIS A 169 -7.22 2.86 12.23
N HIS A 170 -7.77 2.96 13.45
CA HIS A 170 -9.19 2.69 13.65
C HIS A 170 -10.03 3.91 13.27
N HIS A 171 -10.05 4.20 12.00
CA HIS A 171 -10.87 5.22 11.33
C HIS A 171 -11.11 4.74 9.89
N PRO A 172 -12.32 4.86 9.35
CA PRO A 172 -12.61 4.38 7.99
C PRO A 172 -11.65 4.88 6.92
N THR A 173 -11.26 6.15 6.97
CA THR A 173 -10.29 6.68 6.00
C THR A 173 -8.95 5.97 6.08
N GLY A 174 -8.53 5.56 7.26
CA GLY A 174 -7.28 4.80 7.45
C GLY A 174 -7.41 3.35 7.01
N TYR A 175 -8.32 2.57 7.62
CA TYR A 175 -8.36 1.14 7.35
C TYR A 175 -8.98 0.77 5.99
N LEU A 176 -9.82 1.64 5.41
CA LEU A 176 -10.29 1.41 4.03
C LEU A 176 -9.16 1.58 3.01
N GLY A 177 -8.11 2.34 3.36
CA GLY A 177 -6.87 2.34 2.60
C GLY A 177 -6.21 0.96 2.56
N ALA A 178 -6.22 0.24 3.67
CA ALA A 178 -5.75 -1.14 3.71
C ALA A 178 -6.57 -2.05 2.79
N LEU A 179 -7.89 -1.92 2.83
CA LEU A 179 -8.78 -2.64 1.91
C LEU A 179 -8.46 -2.35 0.46
N ALA A 180 -8.28 -1.07 0.11
CA ALA A 180 -7.97 -0.65 -1.26
C ALA A 180 -6.67 -1.31 -1.76
N VAL A 181 -5.60 -1.23 -0.97
CA VAL A 181 -4.30 -1.78 -1.36
C VAL A 181 -4.34 -3.31 -1.43
N ALA A 182 -4.99 -3.97 -0.48
CA ALA A 182 -5.18 -5.42 -0.52
C ALA A 182 -5.97 -5.84 -1.77
N LEU A 183 -7.04 -5.11 -2.10
CA LEU A 183 -7.84 -5.38 -3.29
C LEU A 183 -7.02 -5.19 -4.57
N PHE A 184 -6.22 -4.12 -4.65
CA PHE A 184 -5.34 -3.88 -5.79
C PHE A 184 -4.29 -5.00 -5.94
N GLY A 185 -3.75 -5.48 -4.85
CA GLY A 185 -2.86 -6.64 -4.85
C GLY A 185 -3.53 -7.90 -5.41
N ALA A 186 -4.75 -8.18 -4.98
CA ALA A 186 -5.52 -9.33 -5.46
C ALA A 186 -5.87 -9.20 -6.95
N LEU A 187 -6.35 -8.03 -7.36
CA LEU A 187 -6.68 -7.76 -8.77
C LEU A 187 -5.43 -7.83 -9.66
N GLY A 188 -4.33 -7.27 -9.21
CA GLY A 188 -3.06 -7.35 -9.92
C GLY A 188 -2.53 -8.76 -10.03
N ALA A 189 -2.64 -9.56 -8.98
CA ALA A 189 -2.25 -10.97 -8.98
C ALA A 189 -3.08 -11.81 -9.98
N ARG A 190 -4.35 -11.45 -10.17
CA ARG A 190 -5.21 -12.10 -11.18
C ARG A 190 -5.01 -11.57 -12.59
N GLY A 191 -4.16 -10.57 -12.79
CA GLY A 191 -3.93 -9.96 -14.10
C GLY A 191 -5.02 -8.98 -14.55
N GLU A 192 -5.86 -8.51 -13.63
CA GLU A 192 -6.87 -7.51 -13.95
C GLU A 192 -6.22 -6.15 -14.23
N PRO A 193 -6.65 -5.44 -15.29
CA PRO A 193 -6.05 -4.15 -15.64
C PRO A 193 -6.38 -3.07 -14.62
N PRO A 194 -5.45 -2.14 -14.34
CA PRO A 194 -5.65 -1.08 -13.34
C PRO A 194 -6.89 -0.21 -13.60
N GLU A 195 -7.34 -0.09 -14.83
CA GLU A 195 -8.56 0.65 -15.22
C GLU A 195 -9.81 0.14 -14.49
N ARG A 196 -9.80 -1.12 -14.05
CA ARG A 196 -10.91 -1.76 -13.35
C ARG A 196 -10.84 -1.62 -11.83
N TRP A 197 -9.68 -1.32 -11.28
CA TRP A 197 -9.44 -1.45 -9.84
C TRP A 197 -10.28 -0.49 -9.00
N GLY A 198 -10.42 0.75 -9.46
CA GLY A 198 -11.20 1.75 -8.73
C GLY A 198 -12.70 1.43 -8.69
N ALA A 199 -13.26 0.99 -9.80
CA ALA A 199 -14.66 0.58 -9.85
C ALA A 199 -14.93 -0.63 -8.94
N GLU A 200 -14.02 -1.60 -8.90
CA GLU A 200 -14.09 -2.73 -7.99
C GLU A 200 -14.02 -2.29 -6.52
N LEU A 201 -13.16 -1.32 -6.21
CA LEU A 201 -13.10 -0.75 -4.86
C LEU A 201 -14.44 -0.16 -4.44
N LEU A 202 -15.06 0.65 -5.29
CA LEU A 202 -16.39 1.23 -5.01
C LEU A 202 -17.45 0.13 -4.82
N ARG A 203 -17.40 -0.92 -5.63
CA ARG A 203 -18.33 -2.06 -5.52
C ARG A 203 -18.19 -2.79 -4.19
N VAL A 204 -16.97 -2.87 -3.66
CA VAL A 204 -16.66 -3.60 -2.42
C VAL A 204 -17.01 -2.79 -1.16
N LEU A 205 -17.06 -1.46 -1.23
CA LEU A 205 -17.33 -0.62 -0.06
C LEU A 205 -18.60 -0.96 0.71
N PRO A 206 -19.76 -1.22 0.07
CA PRO A 206 -20.96 -1.65 0.81
C PRO A 206 -20.77 -2.98 1.55
N LEU A 207 -20.03 -3.92 0.97
CA LEU A 207 -19.70 -5.19 1.61
C LEU A 207 -18.77 -4.97 2.82
N ALA A 208 -17.84 -4.03 2.71
CA ALA A 208 -16.98 -3.63 3.80
C ALA A 208 -17.76 -3.01 4.95
N TRP A 209 -18.76 -2.18 4.64
CA TRP A 209 -19.65 -1.62 5.66
C TRP A 209 -20.45 -2.72 6.38
N ASP A 210 -21.02 -3.66 5.63
CA ASP A 210 -21.75 -4.79 6.22
C ASP A 210 -20.87 -5.57 7.21
N TYR A 211 -19.60 -5.75 6.85
CA TYR A 211 -18.64 -6.39 7.74
C TYR A 211 -18.40 -5.56 9.02
N VAL A 212 -18.10 -4.28 8.89
CA VAL A 212 -17.80 -3.39 10.02
C VAL A 212 -19.01 -3.30 10.96
N GLU A 213 -20.20 -3.06 10.40
CA GLU A 213 -21.43 -3.01 11.18
C GLU A 213 -21.68 -4.34 11.91
N GLY A 214 -21.47 -5.45 11.23
CA GLY A 214 -21.66 -6.79 11.78
C GLY A 214 -20.74 -7.12 12.95
N THR A 215 -19.58 -6.46 13.08
CA THR A 215 -18.68 -6.67 14.23
C THR A 215 -19.20 -6.03 15.52
N GLY A 216 -20.07 -5.03 15.42
CA GLY A 216 -20.59 -4.30 16.56
C GLY A 216 -19.57 -3.41 17.28
N VAL A 217 -18.39 -3.20 16.69
CA VAL A 217 -17.29 -2.45 17.32
C VAL A 217 -17.31 -1.00 16.85
N ALA A 218 -17.49 -0.05 17.79
CA ALA A 218 -17.49 1.39 17.54
C ALA A 218 -18.37 1.80 16.34
N VAL A 219 -19.53 1.17 16.17
CA VAL A 219 -20.35 1.30 14.96
C VAL A 219 -20.79 2.74 14.70
N GLU A 220 -21.18 3.48 15.73
CA GLU A 220 -21.60 4.87 15.57
C GLU A 220 -20.48 5.77 15.07
N ASP A 221 -19.28 5.66 15.65
CA ASP A 221 -18.12 6.45 15.23
C ASP A 221 -17.71 6.10 13.80
N ASN A 222 -17.67 4.81 13.48
CA ASN A 222 -17.35 4.36 12.13
C ASN A 222 -18.39 4.82 11.11
N ALA A 223 -19.69 4.76 11.45
CA ALA A 223 -20.76 5.21 10.55
C ALA A 223 -20.66 6.70 10.24
N ALA A 224 -20.38 7.52 11.25
CA ALA A 224 -20.25 8.98 11.08
C ALA A 224 -19.08 9.35 10.16
N ALA A 225 -17.99 8.60 10.21
CA ALA A 225 -16.77 8.86 9.42
C ALA A 225 -16.74 8.12 8.08
N TRP A 226 -17.67 7.22 7.81
CA TRP A 226 -17.66 6.33 6.65
C TRP A 226 -17.72 7.01 5.28
N PRO A 227 -18.55 8.03 5.05
CA PRO A 227 -18.82 8.53 3.69
C PRO A 227 -17.61 9.13 2.97
N PHE A 228 -16.67 9.71 3.68
CA PHE A 228 -15.56 10.48 3.08
C PHE A 228 -14.74 9.65 2.08
N PHE A 229 -14.36 8.44 2.44
CA PHE A 229 -13.50 7.59 1.60
C PHE A 229 -14.16 7.30 0.24
N GLY A 230 -15.41 6.84 0.27
CA GLY A 230 -16.14 6.52 -0.96
C GLY A 230 -16.42 7.74 -1.82
N GLU A 231 -16.74 8.88 -1.21
CA GLU A 231 -16.97 10.14 -1.92
C GLU A 231 -15.69 10.62 -2.62
N ALA A 232 -14.55 10.54 -1.95
CA ALA A 232 -13.26 10.92 -2.52
C ALA A 232 -12.91 10.04 -3.72
N TRP A 233 -13.09 8.71 -3.60
CA TRP A 233 -12.83 7.78 -4.68
C TRP A 233 -13.81 7.91 -5.85
N HIS A 234 -15.09 8.15 -5.57
CA HIS A 234 -16.08 8.42 -6.61
C HIS A 234 -15.68 9.66 -7.44
N ARG A 235 -15.33 10.74 -6.76
CA ARG A 235 -14.90 11.99 -7.41
C ARG A 235 -13.65 11.77 -8.28
N TYR A 236 -12.66 11.05 -7.77
CA TYR A 236 -11.44 10.74 -8.52
C TYR A 236 -11.76 9.93 -9.78
N LEU A 237 -12.49 8.84 -9.65
CA LEU A 237 -12.82 7.96 -10.77
C LEU A 237 -13.70 8.65 -11.82
N ASP A 238 -14.63 9.49 -11.38
CA ASP A 238 -15.44 10.30 -12.30
C ASP A 238 -14.54 11.23 -13.14
N SER A 239 -13.59 11.91 -12.49
CA SER A 239 -12.65 12.79 -13.20
C SER A 239 -11.76 12.05 -14.20
N ARG A 240 -11.54 10.76 -14.01
CA ARG A 240 -10.71 9.92 -14.89
C ARG A 240 -11.53 9.09 -15.89
N GLY A 241 -12.85 9.19 -15.85
CA GLY A 241 -13.73 8.41 -16.73
C GLY A 241 -13.75 6.93 -16.43
N LEU A 242 -13.52 6.54 -15.15
CA LEU A 242 -13.33 5.16 -14.73
C LEU A 242 -14.39 4.65 -13.74
N LEU A 243 -15.52 5.33 -13.59
CA LEU A 243 -16.57 4.87 -12.67
C LEU A 243 -17.10 3.48 -13.02
N GLU A 244 -17.10 3.12 -14.31
CA GLU A 244 -17.55 1.81 -14.76
C GLU A 244 -16.40 0.79 -14.93
N GLY A 245 -15.16 1.18 -14.64
CA GLY A 245 -14.00 0.29 -14.70
C GLY A 245 -13.61 -0.16 -16.10
N ARG A 246 -13.93 0.60 -17.13
CA ARG A 246 -13.64 0.27 -18.52
C ARG A 246 -13.44 1.53 -19.37
N GLY A 247 -12.83 1.34 -20.52
CA GLY A 247 -12.51 2.41 -21.45
C GLY A 247 -11.14 3.04 -21.15
N PRO A 248 -10.66 3.90 -22.07
CA PRO A 248 -9.38 4.58 -21.85
C PRO A 248 -9.50 5.59 -20.71
N PRO A 249 -8.54 5.58 -19.76
CA PRO A 249 -8.55 6.54 -18.68
C PRO A 249 -8.25 7.97 -19.18
N ARG A 250 -8.91 8.96 -18.60
CA ARG A 250 -8.64 10.38 -18.86
C ARG A 250 -7.61 10.90 -17.85
N VAL A 251 -6.38 10.43 -17.98
CA VAL A 251 -5.29 10.87 -17.10
C VAL A 251 -4.69 12.16 -17.68
N PRO A 252 -4.66 13.27 -16.92
CA PRO A 252 -4.03 14.49 -17.39
C PRO A 252 -2.53 14.27 -17.57
N PRO A 253 -1.89 14.89 -18.58
CA PRO A 253 -0.49 14.66 -18.87
C PRO A 253 0.45 15.04 -17.73
N LEU A 254 0.18 16.15 -17.01
CA LEU A 254 0.98 16.65 -15.87
C LEU A 254 2.49 16.48 -16.13
N PRO A 255 3.04 17.17 -17.15
CA PRO A 255 4.40 16.89 -17.63
C PRO A 255 5.50 17.33 -16.66
N SER A 256 5.21 18.24 -15.74
CA SER A 256 6.20 18.74 -14.78
C SER A 256 5.97 18.21 -13.36
N PRO A 257 7.03 18.07 -12.56
CA PRO A 257 6.89 17.74 -11.14
C PRO A 257 6.00 18.72 -10.36
N ALA A 258 6.05 20.01 -10.69
CA ALA A 258 5.24 21.02 -10.03
C ALA A 258 3.74 20.83 -10.30
N GLU A 259 3.37 20.47 -11.53
CA GLU A 259 1.98 20.20 -11.88
C GLU A 259 1.46 18.95 -11.16
N ARG A 260 2.28 17.92 -11.03
CA ARG A 260 1.92 16.71 -10.28
C ARG A 260 1.72 17.01 -8.80
N ASP A 261 2.62 17.77 -8.20
CA ASP A 261 2.48 18.20 -6.80
C ASP A 261 1.16 18.95 -6.56
N THR A 262 0.81 19.84 -7.48
CA THR A 262 -0.45 20.61 -7.40
C THR A 262 -1.68 19.71 -7.49
N GLU A 263 -1.67 18.75 -8.42
CA GLU A 263 -2.78 17.80 -8.58
C GLU A 263 -2.98 16.96 -7.31
N TYR A 264 -1.90 16.40 -6.78
CA TYR A 264 -1.97 15.56 -5.59
C TYR A 264 -2.37 16.33 -4.34
N LEU A 265 -1.96 17.58 -4.25
CA LEU A 265 -2.38 18.47 -3.15
C LEU A 265 -3.91 18.63 -3.13
N GLY A 266 -4.55 18.63 -4.29
CA GLY A 266 -6.01 18.70 -4.40
C GLY A 266 -6.73 17.48 -3.84
N TRP A 267 -6.06 16.34 -3.69
CA TRP A 267 -6.61 15.12 -3.09
C TRP A 267 -6.28 14.98 -1.61
N ALA A 268 -5.33 15.75 -1.11
CA ALA A 268 -4.82 15.63 0.25
C ALA A 268 -5.86 16.07 1.28
N LEU A 269 -5.89 15.37 2.42
CA LEU A 269 -6.80 15.70 3.51
C LEU A 269 -6.28 16.86 4.37
N GLU A 270 -4.99 16.87 4.66
CA GLU A 270 -4.35 17.86 5.57
C GLU A 270 -3.15 18.56 4.93
N GLY A 271 -3.17 18.73 3.62
CA GLY A 271 -2.11 19.45 2.91
C GLY A 271 -0.82 18.65 2.67
N TRP A 272 -0.80 17.35 2.98
CA TRP A 272 0.32 16.47 2.68
C TRP A 272 -0.15 15.32 1.78
N PRO A 273 0.09 15.40 0.46
CA PRO A 273 -0.39 14.40 -0.49
C PRO A 273 0.12 12.99 -0.19
N GLY A 274 -0.78 12.02 -0.32
CA GLY A 274 -0.43 10.61 -0.14
C GLY A 274 -0.27 10.15 1.31
N ARG A 275 -0.43 11.03 2.27
CA ARG A 275 -0.28 10.69 3.69
C ARG A 275 -1.51 10.03 4.29
N SER A 276 -2.65 10.12 3.64
CA SER A 276 -3.92 9.58 4.15
C SER A 276 -4.27 8.24 3.50
N GLY A 277 -5.19 7.50 4.13
CA GLY A 277 -5.58 6.18 3.66
C GLY A 277 -6.35 6.19 2.34
N HIS A 278 -7.03 7.29 2.02
CA HIS A 278 -7.76 7.41 0.75
C HIS A 278 -6.84 7.79 -0.41
N ASP A 279 -5.90 8.71 -0.22
CA ASP A 279 -5.11 9.26 -1.32
C ASP A 279 -3.79 8.53 -1.60
N ALA A 280 -3.23 7.81 -0.64
CA ALA A 280 -2.03 7.00 -0.91
C ALA A 280 -2.27 5.97 -2.03
N PRO A 281 -3.32 5.13 -1.96
CA PRO A 281 -3.62 4.23 -3.09
C PRO A 281 -4.12 4.97 -4.34
N MET A 282 -4.66 6.16 -4.20
CA MET A 282 -5.12 6.97 -5.34
C MET A 282 -3.93 7.49 -6.16
N VAL A 283 -2.90 8.04 -5.51
CA VAL A 283 -1.65 8.43 -6.17
C VAL A 283 -1.00 7.23 -6.87
N ALA A 284 -0.97 6.09 -6.19
CA ALA A 284 -0.42 4.86 -6.76
C ALA A 284 -1.18 4.42 -8.02
N LEU A 285 -2.51 4.42 -7.98
CA LEU A 285 -3.33 4.05 -9.14
C LEU A 285 -3.13 5.04 -10.29
N GLU A 286 -3.13 6.33 -10.02
CA GLU A 286 -2.86 7.36 -11.03
C GLU A 286 -1.53 7.12 -11.74
N ALA A 287 -0.48 6.83 -10.96
CA ALA A 287 0.84 6.53 -11.51
C ALA A 287 0.84 5.30 -12.41
N LEU A 288 0.16 4.24 -12.00
CA LEU A 288 0.02 3.02 -12.80
C LEU A 288 -0.73 3.26 -14.10
N LEU A 289 -1.80 4.06 -14.06
CA LEU A 289 -2.59 4.40 -15.25
C LEU A 289 -1.79 5.26 -16.24
N ALA A 290 -0.94 6.15 -15.73
CA ALA A 290 -0.18 7.08 -16.55
C ALA A 290 1.13 6.50 -17.10
N ALA A 291 1.74 5.57 -16.36
CA ALA A 291 3.10 5.12 -16.65
C ALA A 291 3.19 4.22 -17.90
N GLY A 292 2.13 3.54 -18.27
CA GLY A 292 2.20 2.53 -19.34
C GLY A 292 3.27 1.49 -19.03
N GLY A 293 4.29 1.37 -19.86
CA GLY A 293 5.43 0.47 -19.67
C GLY A 293 6.70 1.15 -19.11
N SER A 294 6.62 2.40 -18.66
CA SER A 294 7.79 3.18 -18.23
C SER A 294 7.96 3.19 -16.72
N TRP A 295 9.02 2.54 -16.24
CA TRP A 295 9.42 2.60 -14.83
C TRP A 295 9.77 4.02 -14.40
N GLU A 296 10.45 4.79 -15.24
CA GLU A 296 10.81 6.17 -14.96
C GLU A 296 9.57 7.04 -14.74
N GLU A 297 8.53 6.84 -15.56
CA GLU A 297 7.28 7.58 -15.42
C GLU A 297 6.53 7.16 -14.15
N LEU A 298 6.51 5.87 -13.82
CA LEU A 298 5.96 5.41 -12.55
C LEU A 298 6.63 6.08 -11.36
N CYS A 299 7.96 6.09 -11.35
CA CYS A 299 8.73 6.74 -10.29
C CYS A 299 8.46 8.24 -10.23
N ALA A 300 8.44 8.92 -11.38
CA ALA A 300 8.17 10.35 -11.44
C ALA A 300 6.82 10.70 -10.79
N ARG A 301 5.82 9.85 -10.95
CA ARG A 301 4.47 10.11 -10.46
C ARG A 301 4.20 9.61 -9.03
N ALA A 302 4.77 8.47 -8.65
CA ALA A 302 4.45 7.84 -7.36
C ALA A 302 5.55 7.93 -6.31
N VAL A 303 6.80 8.18 -6.72
CA VAL A 303 7.97 8.12 -5.83
C VAL A 303 8.67 9.47 -5.69
N LEU A 304 8.66 10.28 -6.75
CA LEU A 304 9.45 11.51 -6.85
C LEU A 304 8.54 12.73 -6.85
N HIS A 305 7.72 12.88 -5.80
CA HIS A 305 6.79 13.99 -5.65
C HIS A 305 6.86 14.59 -4.24
N GLY A 306 6.27 15.77 -4.07
CA GLY A 306 6.37 16.54 -2.82
C GLY A 306 5.45 16.09 -1.69
N GLY A 307 4.93 14.87 -1.73
CA GLY A 307 4.08 14.28 -0.69
C GLY A 307 4.75 13.13 0.04
N ASP A 308 3.94 12.21 0.55
CA ASP A 308 4.37 11.00 1.25
C ASP A 308 4.88 9.95 0.24
N SER A 309 6.06 10.24 -0.30
CA SER A 309 6.66 9.56 -1.45
C SER A 309 7.06 8.11 -1.18
N ASP A 310 7.44 7.76 0.04
CA ASP A 310 7.77 6.38 0.39
C ASP A 310 6.52 5.50 0.45
N SER A 311 5.41 6.00 0.99
CA SER A 311 4.17 5.23 1.09
C SER A 311 3.50 5.04 -0.27
N THR A 312 3.36 6.11 -1.06
CA THR A 312 2.83 6.01 -2.42
C THR A 312 3.75 5.17 -3.31
N GLY A 313 5.06 5.29 -3.11
CA GLY A 313 6.08 4.50 -3.79
C GLY A 313 6.01 3.01 -3.47
N THR A 314 5.84 2.68 -2.20
CA THR A 314 5.66 1.28 -1.75
C THR A 314 4.48 0.62 -2.46
N ILE A 315 3.34 1.28 -2.48
CA ILE A 315 2.11 0.75 -3.09
C ILE A 315 2.27 0.64 -4.61
N ALA A 316 2.68 1.71 -5.26
CA ALA A 316 2.77 1.77 -6.72
C ALA A 316 3.82 0.80 -7.28
N ALA A 317 5.01 0.75 -6.67
CA ALA A 317 6.07 -0.14 -7.12
C ALA A 317 5.73 -1.61 -6.89
N GLY A 318 5.08 -1.93 -5.80
CA GLY A 318 4.59 -3.29 -5.55
C GLY A 318 3.58 -3.74 -6.63
N CYS A 319 2.61 -2.90 -6.94
CA CYS A 319 1.64 -3.18 -8.01
C CYS A 319 2.33 -3.23 -9.39
N TRP A 320 3.32 -2.38 -9.63
CA TRP A 320 4.13 -2.43 -10.85
C TRP A 320 4.82 -3.79 -11.01
N GLY A 321 5.37 -4.31 -9.91
CA GLY A 321 6.02 -5.63 -9.91
C GLY A 321 5.11 -6.76 -10.36
N LEU A 322 3.84 -6.71 -10.00
CA LEU A 322 2.83 -7.70 -10.45
C LEU A 322 2.61 -7.67 -11.97
N ARG A 323 2.83 -6.54 -12.61
CA ARG A 323 2.58 -6.36 -14.05
C ARG A 323 3.84 -6.48 -14.90
N ALA A 324 4.94 -5.90 -14.46
CA ALA A 324 6.14 -5.72 -15.26
C ALA A 324 7.31 -6.62 -14.86
N GLY A 325 7.31 -7.14 -13.63
CA GLY A 325 8.37 -8.00 -13.12
C GLY A 325 9.63 -7.24 -12.69
N LEU A 326 10.54 -7.96 -12.05
CA LEU A 326 11.76 -7.40 -11.47
C LEU A 326 12.76 -6.91 -12.53
N ALA A 327 12.80 -7.57 -13.69
CA ALA A 327 13.70 -7.20 -14.78
C ALA A 327 13.36 -5.85 -15.43
N SER A 328 12.18 -5.29 -15.11
CA SER A 328 11.73 -4.00 -15.66
C SER A 328 12.44 -2.79 -15.08
N ILE A 329 13.23 -2.96 -14.00
CA ILE A 329 13.92 -1.86 -13.33
C ILE A 329 15.44 -2.04 -13.39
N PRO A 330 16.22 -0.95 -13.24
CA PRO A 330 17.68 -1.07 -13.13
C PRO A 330 18.11 -1.98 -11.99
N PRO A 331 19.04 -2.91 -12.21
CA PRO A 331 19.45 -3.88 -11.18
C PRO A 331 20.01 -3.26 -9.90
N GLY A 332 20.64 -2.09 -9.99
CA GLY A 332 21.16 -1.37 -8.83
C GLY A 332 20.09 -0.96 -7.82
N LEU A 333 18.82 -0.86 -8.25
CA LEU A 333 17.72 -0.49 -7.38
C LEU A 333 17.23 -1.65 -6.50
N HIS A 334 17.57 -2.90 -6.81
CA HIS A 334 17.06 -4.01 -6.01
C HIS A 334 18.12 -4.97 -5.45
N ARG A 335 19.34 -5.01 -6.04
CA ARG A 335 20.38 -5.98 -5.64
C ARG A 335 20.80 -5.85 -4.18
N GLY A 336 21.00 -4.63 -3.70
CA GLY A 336 21.44 -4.33 -2.35
C GLY A 336 20.32 -3.87 -1.40
N LEU A 337 19.06 -3.99 -1.80
CA LEU A 337 17.93 -3.53 -1.01
C LEU A 337 17.90 -4.15 0.38
N GLU A 338 17.73 -3.33 1.39
CA GLU A 338 17.56 -3.77 2.77
C GLU A 338 16.36 -4.74 2.89
N HIS A 339 16.54 -5.84 3.57
CA HIS A 339 15.53 -6.90 3.74
C HIS A 339 15.09 -7.61 2.44
N ARG A 340 15.86 -7.49 1.37
CA ARG A 340 15.52 -8.11 0.09
C ARG A 340 15.24 -9.61 0.21
N GLY A 341 16.07 -10.33 0.92
CA GLY A 341 15.90 -11.78 1.13
C GLY A 341 14.61 -12.13 1.85
N ARG A 342 14.26 -11.37 2.89
CA ARG A 342 13.00 -11.56 3.63
C ARG A 342 11.79 -11.26 2.76
N LEU A 343 11.85 -10.21 1.93
CA LEU A 343 10.77 -9.87 1.00
C LEU A 343 10.55 -10.98 -0.03
N SER A 344 11.63 -11.51 -0.62
CA SER A 344 11.56 -12.63 -1.54
C SER A 344 11.03 -13.91 -0.88
N ASP A 345 11.48 -14.24 0.32
CA ASP A 345 11.05 -15.42 1.05
C ASP A 345 9.56 -15.35 1.39
N ALA A 346 9.08 -14.20 1.87
CA ALA A 346 7.67 -13.98 2.14
C ALA A 346 6.84 -14.13 0.85
N ALA A 347 7.30 -13.57 -0.25
CA ALA A 347 6.63 -13.71 -1.55
C ALA A 347 6.44 -15.16 -1.97
N ARG A 348 7.49 -15.98 -1.85
CA ARG A 348 7.43 -17.41 -2.20
C ARG A 348 6.44 -18.16 -1.33
N GLN A 349 6.43 -17.88 -0.02
CA GLN A 349 5.51 -18.50 0.92
C GLN A 349 4.06 -18.10 0.64
N LEU A 350 3.80 -16.82 0.37
CA LEU A 350 2.46 -16.34 0.02
C LEU A 350 1.97 -16.96 -1.28
N HIS A 351 2.84 -17.07 -2.29
CA HIS A 351 2.49 -17.70 -3.55
C HIS A 351 2.11 -19.17 -3.33
N ALA A 352 2.89 -19.90 -2.55
CA ALA A 352 2.61 -21.32 -2.24
C ALA A 352 1.26 -21.49 -1.54
N LEU A 353 0.93 -20.62 -0.58
CA LEU A 353 -0.34 -20.65 0.13
C LEU A 353 -1.54 -20.31 -0.76
N ALA A 354 -1.37 -19.34 -1.67
CA ALA A 354 -2.45 -18.86 -2.52
C ALA A 354 -2.68 -19.73 -3.77
N TRP A 355 -1.62 -20.28 -4.37
CA TRP A 355 -1.66 -20.92 -5.69
C TRP A 355 -1.04 -22.32 -5.73
N GLY A 356 -0.37 -22.75 -4.67
CA GLY A 356 0.53 -23.92 -4.68
C GLY A 356 -0.11 -25.26 -4.35
N GLY A 357 -1.39 -25.34 -4.18
CA GLY A 357 -1.91 -26.58 -3.72
C GLY A 357 -3.38 -26.86 -3.94
N HIS A 358 -3.67 -27.39 -5.07
CA HIS A 358 -4.93 -28.16 -5.16
C HIS A 358 -4.75 -29.30 -6.12
#